data_77ff8caab8a487fec809e30c6653497e
#
_entry.id   77ff8caab8a487fec809e30c6653497e
#
_cell.length_a   1.000
_cell.length_b   1.000
_cell.length_c   1.000
_cell.angle_alpha   90.00
_cell.angle_beta   90.00
_cell.angle_gamma   90.00
#
_symmetry.space_group_name_H-M   'P 1'
#
loop_
_entity.id
_entity.type
_entity.pdbx_description
1 polymer ?
#
loop_
_entity_poly.entity_id
_entity_poly.type
_entity_poly.pdbx_seq_one_letter_code
_entity_poly.pdbx_strand_id
1 'polypeptide(L)' 'MKHLFVLLHCLPETGKVKVVGIYSSRALAEAAEERSRQLPGFADEPDGFSIDQYEVDHDHWPRGFVRL' A
#
# COMPACT_ATOMS: atom_id res chain seq x y z
N MET A 1 -2.94 15.48 -13.42
CA MET A 1 -3.28 15.02 -12.19
C MET A 1 -2.49 13.85 -11.75
N LYS A 2 -2.07 13.89 -10.58
CA LYS A 2 -1.12 12.92 -10.13
C LYS A 2 -1.67 12.10 -9.01
N HIS A 3 -1.54 10.82 -9.17
CA HIS A 3 -1.94 9.87 -8.14
C HIS A 3 -0.80 8.94 -7.84
N LEU A 4 -0.77 8.46 -6.62
CA LEU A 4 0.14 7.41 -6.21
C LEU A 4 -0.67 6.23 -5.76
N PHE A 5 -0.12 5.06 -5.98
CA PHE A 5 -0.76 3.83 -5.56
C PHE A 5 0.16 3.13 -4.59
N VAL A 6 -0.32 2.97 -3.37
CA VAL A 6 0.49 2.42 -2.28
C VAL A 6 0.08 0.98 -2.08
N LEU A 7 1.04 0.09 -2.23
CA LEU A 7 0.80 -1.34 -2.01
C LEU A 7 1.13 -1.66 -0.57
N LEU A 8 0.15 -2.20 0.13
CA LEU A 8 0.26 -2.51 1.54
C LEU A 8 0.07 -4.01 1.75
N HIS A 9 0.66 -4.50 2.81
CA HIS A 9 0.44 -5.87 3.24
C HIS A 9 0.12 -5.88 4.72
N CYS A 10 -1.00 -6.47 5.06
CA CYS A 10 -1.49 -6.52 6.43
C CYS A 10 -1.43 -7.95 6.93
N LEU A 11 -0.93 -8.11 8.16
CA LEU A 11 -0.94 -9.38 8.85
C LEU A 11 -2.11 -9.36 9.81
N PRO A 12 -3.17 -10.13 9.54
CA PRO A 12 -4.37 -10.03 10.36
C PRO A 12 -4.16 -10.47 11.81
N GLU A 13 -3.25 -11.37 12.04
CA GLU A 13 -3.04 -11.86 13.39
C GLU A 13 -2.46 -10.81 14.32
N THR A 14 -1.62 -9.96 13.80
CA THR A 14 -0.97 -8.93 14.61
C THR A 14 -1.48 -7.54 14.32
N GLY A 15 -2.22 -7.39 13.23
CA GLY A 15 -2.67 -6.08 12.80
C GLY A 15 -1.58 -5.21 12.23
N LYS A 16 -0.42 -5.75 11.96
CA LYS A 16 0.67 -4.97 11.42
C LYS A 16 0.50 -4.74 9.93
N VAL A 17 0.78 -3.52 9.52
CA VAL A 17 0.69 -3.14 8.12
C VAL A 17 2.06 -2.71 7.64
N LYS A 18 2.45 -3.22 6.48
CA LYS A 18 3.75 -2.93 5.92
C LYS A 18 3.55 -2.29 4.55
N VAL A 19 4.25 -1.20 4.30
CA VAL A 19 4.24 -0.58 2.97
C VAL A 19 5.21 -1.36 2.11
N VAL A 20 4.68 -2.01 1.08
CA VAL A 20 5.50 -2.79 0.16
C VAL A 20 6.15 -1.89 -0.87
N GLY A 21 5.39 -0.93 -1.38
CA GLY A 21 5.94 -0.02 -2.37
C GLY A 21 4.95 1.06 -2.75
N ILE A 22 5.44 2.04 -3.48
CA ILE A 22 4.62 3.14 -3.96
C ILE A 22 4.84 3.24 -5.46
N TYR A 23 3.75 3.33 -6.21
CA TYR A 23 3.81 3.24 -7.67
C TYR A 23 3.01 4.34 -8.30
N SER A 24 3.36 4.66 -9.54
CA SER A 24 2.72 5.75 -10.26
C SER A 24 1.45 5.32 -10.99
N SER A 25 1.17 4.02 -11.04
CA SER A 25 -0.05 3.55 -11.67
C SER A 25 -0.53 2.31 -10.95
N ARG A 26 -1.84 2.06 -11.07
CA ARG A 26 -2.41 0.87 -10.46
C ARG A 26 -1.84 -0.39 -11.10
N ALA A 27 -1.59 -0.36 -12.40
CA ALA A 27 -1.04 -1.53 -13.08
C ALA A 27 0.33 -1.89 -12.51
N LEU A 28 1.16 -0.89 -12.22
CA LEU A 28 2.45 -1.15 -11.62
C LEU A 28 2.32 -1.71 -10.22
N ALA A 29 1.35 -1.19 -9.46
CA ALA A 29 1.12 -1.70 -8.12
C ALA A 29 0.64 -3.14 -8.15
N GLU A 30 -0.24 -3.47 -9.09
CA GLU A 30 -0.75 -4.82 -9.20
C GLU A 30 0.35 -5.80 -9.63
N ALA A 31 1.23 -5.35 -10.53
CA ALA A 31 2.36 -6.19 -10.90
C ALA A 31 3.28 -6.43 -9.72
N ALA A 32 3.48 -5.42 -8.89
CA ALA A 32 4.29 -5.58 -7.70
C ALA A 32 3.64 -6.53 -6.70
N GLU A 33 2.32 -6.48 -6.59
CA GLU A 33 1.61 -7.40 -5.72
C GLU A 33 1.82 -8.82 -6.18
N GLU A 34 1.74 -9.05 -7.47
CA GLU A 34 1.91 -10.39 -8.01
C GLU A 34 3.33 -10.92 -7.72
N ARG A 35 4.34 -10.06 -7.88
CA ARG A 35 5.70 -10.46 -7.57
C ARG A 35 5.85 -10.75 -6.09
N SER A 36 5.24 -9.91 -5.26
CA SER A 36 5.42 -10.02 -3.82
C SER A 36 4.76 -11.24 -3.23
N ARG A 37 3.69 -11.71 -3.84
CA ARG A 37 3.01 -12.90 -3.35
C ARG A 37 3.91 -14.12 -3.28
N GLN A 38 4.96 -14.12 -4.09
CA GLN A 38 5.85 -15.26 -4.16
C GLN A 38 7.02 -15.15 -3.20
N LEU A 39 7.16 -14.00 -2.56
CA LEU A 39 8.26 -13.80 -1.63
C LEU A 39 7.95 -14.47 -0.29
N PRO A 40 8.97 -15.04 0.36
CA PRO A 40 8.73 -15.78 1.61
C PRO A 40 8.03 -14.97 2.69
N GLY A 41 8.28 -13.67 2.75
CA GLY A 41 7.67 -12.85 3.78
C GLY A 41 6.21 -12.61 3.59
N PHE A 42 5.66 -12.89 2.40
CA PHE A 42 4.26 -12.59 2.10
C PHE A 42 3.48 -13.83 1.70
N ALA A 43 4.16 -14.92 1.41
CA ALA A 43 3.49 -16.09 0.83
C ALA A 43 2.47 -16.71 1.78
N ASP A 44 2.66 -16.54 3.09
CA ASP A 44 1.76 -17.11 4.06
C ASP A 44 0.45 -16.33 4.18
N GLU A 45 0.41 -15.11 3.66
CA GLU A 45 -0.78 -14.27 3.71
C GLU A 45 -1.00 -13.63 2.36
N PRO A 46 -1.27 -14.43 1.34
CA PRO A 46 -1.40 -13.87 -0.02
C PRO A 46 -2.59 -12.96 -0.19
N ASP A 47 -3.57 -13.02 0.70
CA ASP A 47 -4.75 -12.17 0.62
C ASP A 47 -4.61 -10.91 1.46
N GLY A 48 -3.47 -10.69 2.07
CA GLY A 48 -3.27 -9.53 2.92
C GLY A 48 -2.90 -8.26 2.19
N PHE A 49 -2.80 -8.31 0.86
CA PHE A 49 -2.42 -7.14 0.08
C PHE A 49 -3.60 -6.21 -0.16
N SER A 50 -3.30 -4.93 -0.20
CA SER A 50 -4.27 -3.93 -0.62
C SER A 50 -3.54 -2.81 -1.33
N ILE A 51 -4.27 -2.11 -2.19
CA ILE A 51 -3.72 -0.99 -2.95
C ILE A 51 -4.59 0.22 -2.65
N ASP A 52 -3.97 1.25 -2.10
CA ASP A 52 -4.64 2.50 -1.80
C ASP A 52 -4.19 3.57 -2.76
N GLN A 53 -5.12 4.39 -3.21
CA GLN A 53 -4.83 5.47 -4.12
C GLN A 53 -4.82 6.79 -3.38
N TYR A 54 -3.79 7.59 -3.58
CA TYR A 54 -3.67 8.90 -2.99
C TYR A 54 -3.40 9.94 -4.05
N GLU A 55 -3.94 11.12 -3.85
CA GLU A 55 -3.61 12.25 -4.70
C GLU A 55 -2.35 12.92 -4.20
N VAL A 56 -1.45 13.22 -5.14
CA VAL A 56 -0.23 13.92 -4.80
C VAL A 56 -0.56 15.40 -4.58
N ASP A 57 0.09 15.98 -3.59
CA ASP A 57 -0.08 17.40 -3.27
C ASP A 57 -1.49 17.73 -2.83
N HIS A 58 -2.14 16.79 -2.16
CA HIS A 58 -3.47 16.99 -1.65
C HIS A 58 -3.48 16.71 -0.15
N ASP A 59 -4.06 17.62 0.61
CA ASP A 59 -4.14 17.46 2.05
C ASP A 59 -5.26 16.50 2.40
N HIS A 60 -4.88 15.36 2.95
CA HIS A 60 -5.86 14.36 3.36
C HIS A 60 -6.38 14.61 4.77
N TRP A 61 -5.74 15.53 5.49
CA TRP A 61 -6.13 15.87 6.84
C TRP A 61 -6.30 17.37 6.92
N PRO A 62 -7.44 17.86 6.42
CA PRO A 62 -7.60 19.31 6.27
C PRO A 62 -7.60 20.09 7.57
N ARG A 63 -7.77 19.41 8.69
CA ARG A 63 -7.78 20.09 9.97
C ARG A 63 -6.40 20.24 10.58
N GLY A 64 -5.39 19.99 9.83
CA GLY A 64 -4.06 20.15 10.33
C GLY A 64 -3.70 19.14 11.39
N PHE A 65 -4.21 18.00 11.29
CA PHE A 65 -3.91 16.92 12.20
C PHE A 65 -2.44 16.67 12.24
N VAL A 66 -1.95 16.50 13.34
CA VAL A 66 -0.61 16.30 13.44
C VAL A 66 0.02 15.37 14.21
N ARG A 67 0.39 15.27 14.42
CA ARG A 67 1.01 14.86 14.81
C ARG A 67 1.70 14.38 15.44
N LEU A 68 2.35 14.18 15.44
CA LEU A 68 3.06 13.68 15.90
C LEU A 68 3.78 13.95 16.39
#